data_f325af932abc38c8d54dc49de78469bc
#
_entry.id   f325af932abc38c8d54dc49de78469bc
#
_cell.length_a   1.000
_cell.length_b   1.000
_cell.length_c   1.000
_cell.angle_alpha   90.00
_cell.angle_beta   90.00
_cell.angle_gamma   90.00
#
_symmetry.space_group_name_H-M   'P 1'
#
loop_
_entity.id
_entity.type
_entity.pdbx_description
1 polymer ?
#
loop_
_entity_poly.entity_id
_entity_poly.type
_entity_poly.pdbx_seq_one_letter_code
_entity_poly.pdbx_strand_id
1 'polypeptide(L)'
;SVGSFSKAVKNAKTPVDWLSYNEENVKKFLNDELCGVPFTDAANRDLFTMVAHLHHPFTAKNPSLPILFISGEDDPCTGGTLGLVDSISTLQKNGYANIENITFPKMRHEILNEKENHLVIEEIIKFIYQNQ
;
A
#
# COMPACT_ATOMS: atom_id res chain seq x y z
N SER A 1 9.85 6.07 -10.22
CA SER A 1 8.68 6.61 -10.91
C SER A 1 7.61 5.53 -11.00
N VAL A 2 6.34 5.91 -11.02
CA VAL A 2 5.18 4.98 -11.10
C VAL A 2 5.32 4.02 -12.31
N GLY A 3 5.96 4.44 -13.39
CA GLY A 3 6.29 3.59 -14.55
C GLY A 3 7.26 2.44 -14.28
N SER A 4 7.91 2.40 -13.12
CA SER A 4 8.77 1.26 -12.75
C SER A 4 7.98 0.07 -12.20
N PHE A 5 6.79 0.29 -11.64
CA PHE A 5 5.97 -0.78 -11.06
C PHE A 5 5.40 -1.74 -12.10
N SER A 6 5.13 -1.27 -13.31
CA SER A 6 4.70 -2.13 -14.41
C SER A 6 5.74 -3.20 -14.76
N LYS A 7 7.03 -2.92 -14.55
CA LYS A 7 8.13 -3.87 -14.82
C LYS A 7 8.19 -5.01 -13.79
N ALA A 8 7.58 -4.83 -12.62
CA ALA A 8 7.51 -5.86 -11.59
C ALA A 8 6.46 -6.94 -11.91
N VAL A 9 5.53 -6.65 -12.82
CA VAL A 9 4.48 -7.60 -13.21
C VAL A 9 4.92 -8.41 -14.40
N LYS A 10 5.13 -9.71 -14.17
CA LYS A 10 5.46 -10.65 -15.26
C LYS A 10 4.29 -10.76 -16.24
N ASN A 11 4.58 -10.59 -17.53
CA ASN A 11 3.58 -10.64 -18.62
C ASN A 11 2.47 -9.57 -18.48
N ALA A 12 2.80 -8.38 -17.99
CA ALA A 12 1.87 -7.26 -17.95
C ALA A 12 1.29 -6.97 -19.35
N LYS A 13 -0.03 -6.84 -19.43
CA LYS A 13 -0.77 -6.50 -20.66
C LYS A 13 -0.90 -4.98 -20.81
N THR A 14 -0.88 -4.25 -19.69
CA THR A 14 -1.02 -2.80 -19.63
C THR A 14 0.04 -2.19 -18.71
N PRO A 15 0.34 -0.89 -18.82
CA PRO A 15 1.30 -0.23 -17.93
C PRO A 15 0.83 -0.11 -16.46
N VAL A 16 -0.43 -0.45 -16.17
CA VAL A 16 -1.04 -0.31 -14.83
C VAL A 16 -1.55 -1.64 -14.26
N ASP A 17 -1.16 -2.77 -14.83
CA ASP A 17 -1.53 -4.10 -14.30
C ASP A 17 -1.05 -4.32 -12.87
N TRP A 18 -0.02 -3.56 -12.43
CA TRP A 18 0.46 -3.60 -11.04
C TRP A 18 -0.59 -3.16 -10.00
N LEU A 19 -1.67 -2.50 -10.43
CA LEU A 19 -2.76 -2.07 -9.54
C LEU A 19 -3.58 -3.24 -9.01
N SER A 20 -3.95 -4.20 -9.87
CA SER A 20 -4.89 -5.26 -9.50
C SER A 20 -4.82 -6.45 -10.46
N TYR A 21 -5.14 -7.64 -9.96
CA TYR A 21 -5.45 -8.81 -10.79
C TYR A 21 -6.85 -8.73 -11.42
N ASN A 22 -7.72 -7.85 -10.90
CA ASN A 22 -9.04 -7.61 -11.47
C ASN A 22 -8.94 -6.78 -12.74
N GLU A 23 -8.99 -7.44 -13.91
CA GLU A 23 -8.86 -6.76 -15.22
C GLU A 23 -9.96 -5.71 -15.44
N GLU A 24 -11.14 -5.86 -14.84
CA GLU A 24 -12.20 -4.85 -14.93
C GLU A 24 -11.81 -3.57 -14.17
N ASN A 25 -11.17 -3.70 -13.01
CA ASN A 25 -10.65 -2.57 -12.27
C ASN A 25 -9.54 -1.86 -13.07
N VAL A 26 -8.59 -2.61 -13.61
CA VAL A 26 -7.52 -2.07 -14.46
C VAL A 26 -8.11 -1.32 -15.66
N LYS A 27 -9.14 -1.86 -16.30
CA LYS A 27 -9.83 -1.22 -17.42
C LYS A 27 -10.56 0.06 -17.00
N LYS A 28 -11.21 0.08 -15.84
CA LYS A 28 -11.85 1.29 -15.29
C LYS A 28 -10.82 2.40 -15.09
N PHE A 29 -9.67 2.08 -14.45
CA PHE A 29 -8.58 3.02 -14.25
C PHE A 29 -8.05 3.62 -15.58
N LEU A 30 -7.86 2.79 -16.60
CA LEU A 30 -7.37 3.23 -17.91
C LEU A 30 -8.36 4.11 -18.67
N ASN A 31 -9.66 3.96 -18.42
CA ASN A 31 -10.72 4.72 -19.08
C ASN A 31 -11.16 5.98 -18.30
N ASP A 32 -10.62 6.18 -17.10
CA ASP A 32 -10.92 7.35 -16.28
C ASP A 32 -9.94 8.48 -16.59
N GLU A 33 -10.45 9.60 -17.07
CA GLU A 33 -9.65 10.78 -17.44
C GLU A 33 -8.91 11.40 -16.25
N LEU A 34 -9.35 11.14 -15.03
CA LEU A 34 -8.73 11.61 -13.79
C LEU A 34 -7.63 10.66 -13.27
N CYS A 35 -7.55 9.45 -13.83
CA CYS A 35 -6.57 8.44 -13.43
C CYS A 35 -5.33 8.45 -14.32
N GLY A 36 -4.19 8.05 -13.75
CA GLY A 36 -2.93 7.92 -14.50
C GLY A 36 -2.31 9.23 -14.98
N VAL A 37 -2.84 10.38 -14.57
CA VAL A 37 -2.28 11.68 -14.89
C VAL A 37 -0.91 11.85 -14.21
N PRO A 38 0.17 12.21 -14.94
CA PRO A 38 1.47 12.42 -14.34
C PRO A 38 1.44 13.53 -13.28
N PHE A 39 2.12 13.30 -12.17
CA PHE A 39 2.32 14.35 -11.18
C PHE A 39 3.14 15.49 -11.77
N THR A 40 2.76 16.71 -11.41
CA THR A 40 3.59 17.90 -11.69
C THR A 40 4.93 17.81 -10.94
N ASP A 41 5.92 18.57 -11.37
CA ASP A 41 7.21 18.64 -10.67
C ASP A 41 7.04 19.10 -9.22
N ALA A 42 6.10 20.02 -8.97
CA ALA A 42 5.77 20.46 -7.61
C ALA A 42 5.21 19.30 -6.76
N ALA A 43 4.24 18.55 -7.26
CA ALA A 43 3.67 17.40 -6.56
C ALA A 43 4.72 16.30 -6.29
N ASN A 44 5.59 16.01 -7.25
CA ASN A 44 6.70 15.07 -7.07
C ASN A 44 7.67 15.55 -5.98
N ARG A 45 8.04 16.84 -5.98
CA ARG A 45 8.91 17.42 -4.94
C ARG A 45 8.26 17.29 -3.56
N ASP A 46 6.99 17.61 -3.43
CA ASP A 46 6.27 17.55 -2.16
C ASP A 46 6.17 16.11 -1.65
N LEU A 47 5.87 15.15 -2.54
CA LEU A 47 5.89 13.72 -2.22
C LEU A 47 7.26 13.27 -1.69
N PHE A 48 8.36 13.59 -2.39
CA PHE A 48 9.69 13.20 -1.95
C PHE A 48 10.11 13.91 -0.66
N THR A 49 9.69 15.14 -0.44
CA THR A 49 9.91 15.86 0.81
C THR A 49 9.19 15.17 1.97
N MET A 50 7.93 14.77 1.78
CA MET A 50 7.18 14.02 2.77
C MET A 50 7.84 12.68 3.09
N VAL A 51 8.24 11.92 2.07
CA VAL A 51 8.94 10.62 2.26
C VAL A 51 10.25 10.82 3.04
N ALA A 52 11.03 11.86 2.73
CA ALA A 52 12.24 12.15 3.47
C ALA A 52 11.96 12.44 4.96
N HIS A 53 10.87 13.14 5.27
CA HIS A 53 10.47 13.42 6.65
C HIS A 53 10.03 12.16 7.44
N LEU A 54 9.52 11.13 6.78
CA LEU A 54 9.13 9.88 7.45
C LEU A 54 10.33 9.14 8.09
N HIS A 55 11.55 9.41 7.64
CA HIS A 55 12.77 8.84 8.20
C HIS A 55 13.35 9.64 9.37
N HIS A 56 12.77 10.80 9.72
CA HIS A 56 13.21 11.55 10.89
C HIS A 56 12.72 10.86 12.18
N PRO A 57 13.57 10.75 13.21
CA PRO A 57 13.16 10.19 14.48
C PRO A 57 12.02 11.00 15.11
N PHE A 58 11.03 10.31 15.65
CA PHE A 58 9.95 10.92 16.44
C PHE A 58 9.61 9.97 17.59
N THR A 59 8.85 10.46 18.56
CA THR A 59 8.35 9.63 19.66
C THR A 59 6.85 9.48 19.54
N ALA A 60 6.37 8.24 19.61
CA ALA A 60 4.94 7.95 19.55
C ALA A 60 4.19 8.66 20.68
N LYS A 61 3.16 9.45 20.32
CA LYS A 61 2.29 10.11 21.31
C LYS A 61 1.30 9.14 21.94
N ASN A 62 0.94 8.08 21.23
CA ASN A 62 0.10 7.00 21.71
C ASN A 62 0.74 5.65 21.39
N PRO A 63 1.66 5.14 22.24
CA PRO A 63 2.39 3.89 22.00
C PRO A 63 1.49 2.65 21.86
N SER A 64 0.30 2.67 22.44
CA SER A 64 -0.66 1.58 22.40
C SER A 64 -1.65 1.67 21.24
N LEU A 65 -1.53 2.67 20.36
CA LEU A 65 -2.41 2.80 19.20
C LEU A 65 -2.38 1.51 18.37
N PRO A 66 -3.54 0.85 18.15
CA PRO A 66 -3.61 -0.29 17.25
C PRO A 66 -3.33 0.15 15.81
N ILE A 67 -2.41 -0.53 15.16
CA ILE A 67 -2.01 -0.25 13.77
C ILE A 67 -2.09 -1.54 12.98
N LEU A 68 -2.83 -1.54 11.88
CA LEU A 68 -2.89 -2.65 10.93
C LEU A 68 -2.19 -2.27 9.63
N PHE A 69 -1.11 -2.97 9.30
CA PHE A 69 -0.56 -3.02 7.94
C PHE A 69 -1.31 -4.08 7.15
N ILE A 70 -1.82 -3.68 5.99
CA ILE A 70 -2.59 -4.57 5.13
C ILE A 70 -2.21 -4.34 3.67
N SER A 71 -1.84 -5.40 2.95
CA SER A 71 -1.33 -5.27 1.58
C SER A 71 -1.55 -6.53 0.76
N GLY A 72 -1.45 -6.41 -0.55
CA GLY A 72 -1.33 -7.55 -1.45
C GLY A 72 0.10 -8.11 -1.46
N GLU A 73 0.24 -9.42 -1.56
CA GLU A 73 1.55 -10.09 -1.63
C GLU A 73 2.35 -9.67 -2.88
N ASP A 74 1.64 -9.41 -3.97
CA ASP A 74 2.21 -9.04 -5.26
C ASP A 74 2.19 -7.51 -5.52
N ASP A 75 2.02 -6.70 -4.46
CA ASP A 75 2.08 -5.25 -4.56
C ASP A 75 3.53 -4.74 -4.66
N PRO A 76 3.96 -4.22 -5.83
CA PRO A 76 5.32 -3.73 -5.99
C PRO A 76 5.62 -2.45 -5.19
N CYS A 77 4.59 -1.73 -4.71
CA CYS A 77 4.75 -0.49 -3.95
C CYS A 77 5.24 -0.74 -2.53
N THR A 78 4.99 -1.93 -1.97
CA THR A 78 5.42 -2.28 -0.61
C THR A 78 6.93 -2.48 -0.48
N GLY A 79 7.64 -2.65 -1.59
CA GLY A 79 9.03 -3.11 -1.58
C GLY A 79 9.17 -4.59 -1.16
N GLY A 80 8.07 -5.36 -1.20
CA GLY A 80 8.01 -6.75 -0.77
C GLY A 80 8.14 -6.90 0.74
N THR A 81 8.46 -8.11 1.19
CA THR A 81 8.60 -8.44 2.61
C THR A 81 9.63 -7.53 3.33
N LEU A 82 10.73 -7.20 2.68
CA LEU A 82 11.76 -6.33 3.29
C LEU A 82 11.26 -4.90 3.51
N GLY A 83 10.52 -4.34 2.55
CA GLY A 83 9.94 -3.01 2.68
C GLY A 83 8.88 -2.94 3.78
N LEU A 84 8.03 -3.97 3.91
CA LEU A 84 7.05 -4.07 5.00
C LEU A 84 7.74 -4.18 6.36
N VAL A 85 8.76 -5.03 6.49
CA VAL A 85 9.54 -5.18 7.73
C VAL A 85 10.20 -3.87 8.12
N ASP A 86 10.77 -3.13 7.16
CA ASP A 86 11.40 -1.82 7.43
C ASP A 86 10.38 -0.79 7.91
N SER A 87 9.21 -0.72 7.27
CA SER A 87 8.12 0.17 7.66
C SER A 87 7.62 -0.11 9.08
N ILE A 88 7.37 -1.38 9.40
CA ILE A 88 6.93 -1.82 10.73
C ILE A 88 8.02 -1.52 11.77
N SER A 89 9.28 -1.86 11.48
CA SER A 89 10.42 -1.61 12.37
C SER A 89 10.63 -0.13 12.64
N THR A 90 10.36 0.73 11.65
CA THR A 90 10.44 2.18 11.82
C THR A 90 9.42 2.67 12.84
N LEU A 91 8.17 2.20 12.78
CA LEU A 91 7.15 2.55 13.79
C LEU A 91 7.50 1.99 15.17
N GLN A 92 7.97 0.74 15.25
CA GLN A 92 8.39 0.12 16.51
C GLN A 92 9.54 0.88 17.18
N LYS A 93 10.56 1.29 16.42
CA LYS A 93 11.69 2.11 16.93
C LYS A 93 11.24 3.47 17.44
N ASN A 94 10.15 4.01 16.93
CA ASN A 94 9.56 5.26 17.38
C ASN A 94 8.55 5.09 18.53
N GLY A 95 8.32 3.84 19.01
CA GLY A 95 7.58 3.55 20.24
C GLY A 95 6.17 3.00 20.05
N TYR A 96 5.72 2.70 18.82
CA TYR A 96 4.46 1.99 18.63
C TYR A 96 4.65 0.49 18.89
N ALA A 97 3.85 -0.09 19.77
CA ALA A 97 3.97 -1.48 20.21
C ALA A 97 2.88 -2.42 19.66
N ASN A 98 1.72 -1.88 19.31
CA ASN A 98 0.55 -2.66 18.90
C ASN A 98 0.40 -2.61 17.37
N ILE A 99 1.20 -3.42 16.67
CA ILE A 99 1.23 -3.45 15.19
C ILE A 99 0.95 -4.86 14.69
N GLU A 100 -0.07 -4.98 13.85
CA GLU A 100 -0.41 -6.20 13.13
C GLU A 100 -0.07 -6.04 11.64
N ASN A 101 0.24 -7.15 10.96
CA ASN A 101 0.49 -7.16 9.53
C ASN A 101 -0.22 -8.35 8.87
N ILE A 102 -1.02 -8.07 7.85
CA ILE A 102 -1.73 -9.07 7.04
C ILE A 102 -1.40 -8.83 5.57
N THR A 103 -0.92 -9.89 4.92
CA THR A 103 -0.62 -9.87 3.48
C THR A 103 -1.51 -10.88 2.76
N PHE A 104 -2.24 -10.43 1.74
CA PHE A 104 -3.17 -11.26 0.97
C PHE A 104 -2.47 -11.86 -0.25
N PRO A 105 -2.46 -13.20 -0.37
CA PRO A 105 -1.91 -13.86 -1.55
C PRO A 105 -2.73 -13.53 -2.80
N LYS A 106 -2.05 -13.44 -3.94
CA LYS A 106 -2.70 -13.15 -5.24
C LYS A 106 -3.51 -11.86 -5.25
N MET A 107 -3.05 -10.86 -4.52
CA MET A 107 -3.55 -9.48 -4.58
C MET A 107 -2.39 -8.54 -4.86
N ARG A 108 -2.68 -7.44 -5.57
CA ARG A 108 -1.75 -6.37 -5.90
C ARG A 108 -2.04 -5.12 -5.08
N HIS A 109 -1.75 -3.93 -5.61
CA HIS A 109 -1.80 -2.65 -4.90
C HIS A 109 -3.21 -2.28 -4.39
N GLU A 110 -4.22 -2.46 -5.21
CA GLU A 110 -5.60 -2.07 -4.89
C GLU A 110 -6.38 -3.26 -4.31
N ILE A 111 -6.00 -3.71 -3.13
CA ILE A 111 -6.58 -4.90 -2.47
C ILE A 111 -8.10 -4.83 -2.29
N LEU A 112 -8.67 -3.63 -2.13
CA LEU A 112 -10.12 -3.42 -2.01
C LEU A 112 -10.84 -3.46 -3.36
N ASN A 113 -10.13 -3.47 -4.48
CA ASN A 113 -10.66 -3.57 -5.82
C ASN A 113 -10.39 -4.94 -6.47
N GLU A 114 -9.75 -5.86 -5.73
CA GLU A 114 -9.58 -7.25 -6.16
C GLU A 114 -10.92 -8.01 -6.11
N LYS A 115 -11.01 -9.13 -6.82
CA LYS A 115 -12.24 -9.93 -6.85
C LYS A 115 -12.61 -10.50 -5.49
N GLU A 116 -11.61 -10.90 -4.72
CA GLU A 116 -11.72 -11.46 -3.38
C GLU A 116 -11.64 -10.40 -2.27
N ASN A 117 -11.98 -9.15 -2.57
CA ASN A 117 -11.90 -8.02 -1.62
C ASN A 117 -12.69 -8.21 -0.32
N HIS A 118 -13.71 -9.10 -0.33
CA HIS A 118 -14.45 -9.44 0.89
C HIS A 118 -13.53 -9.98 2.00
N LEU A 119 -12.47 -10.72 1.66
CA LEU A 119 -11.48 -11.21 2.63
C LEU A 119 -10.74 -10.06 3.31
N VAL A 120 -10.43 -9.01 2.53
CA VAL A 120 -9.77 -7.80 3.05
C VAL A 120 -10.71 -7.05 3.99
N ILE A 121 -11.96 -6.88 3.56
CA ILE A 121 -13.00 -6.17 4.33
C ILE A 121 -13.27 -6.90 5.66
N GLU A 122 -13.34 -8.23 5.65
CA GLU A 122 -13.53 -9.03 6.85
C GLU A 122 -12.42 -8.81 7.88
N GLU A 123 -11.15 -8.81 7.47
CA GLU A 123 -10.02 -8.56 8.38
C GLU A 123 -9.99 -7.11 8.89
N ILE A 124 -10.34 -6.13 8.06
CA ILE A 124 -10.47 -4.73 8.50
C ILE A 124 -11.57 -4.60 9.57
N ILE A 125 -12.73 -5.19 9.32
CA ILE A 125 -13.86 -5.15 10.26
C ILE A 125 -13.48 -5.85 11.58
N LYS A 126 -12.86 -7.01 11.51
CA LYS A 126 -12.38 -7.75 12.67
C LYS A 126 -11.40 -6.92 13.50
N PHE A 127 -10.41 -6.29 12.84
CA PHE A 127 -9.44 -5.41 13.51
C PHE A 127 -10.12 -4.24 14.21
N ILE A 128 -11.11 -3.61 13.58
CA ILE A 128 -11.87 -2.50 14.17
C ILE A 128 -12.61 -2.97 15.44
N TYR A 129 -13.31 -4.10 15.38
CA TYR A 129 -14.06 -4.62 16.53
C TYR A 129 -13.18 -5.09 17.69
N GLN A 130 -11.98 -5.58 17.40
CA GLN A 130 -11.04 -6.02 18.42
C GLN A 130 -10.38 -4.86 19.18
N ASN A 131 -10.42 -3.66 18.61
CA ASN A 131 -9.71 -2.49 19.13
C ASN A 131 -10.64 -1.31 19.50
N GLN A 132 -11.93 -1.59 19.76
CA GLN A 132 -12.90 -0.61 20.25
C GLN A 132 -12.80 -0.41 21.77
#